data_8fb1af182ad6778f81e099c1e40f4619
#
_entry.id   8fb1af182ad6778f81e099c1e40f4619
#
_cell.length_a   1.000
_cell.length_b   1.000
_cell.length_c   1.000
_cell.angle_alpha   90.00
_cell.angle_beta   90.00
_cell.angle_gamma   90.00
#
_symmetry.space_group_name_H-M   'P 1'
#
loop_
_entity.id
_entity.type
_entity.pdbx_description
1 polymer ?
#
loop_
_entity_poly.entity_id
_entity_poly.type
_entity_poly.pdbx_seq_one_letter_code
_entity_poly.pdbx_strand_id
1 'polypeptide(L)'
;VKSLKNKLNNNLTKYFHKKLHKNNLYKVKIDNLSNSGPYYQVSNMKNKKKGTFYVGTKLNKYETKVLSLHEGLPGHHYQNFINLNNDKMPLYMKYNSTIAYDEGWGLYCENLYDYKDLCEYYFKLNYDLLRCIRLVLDTGIHYFAWTKEDCLKFHKEYIGNLEECEYKRFINTPGRDLSYKIGE
;
A
#
# COMPACT_ATOMS: atom_id res chain seq x y z
N VAL A 1 15.39 1.95 -2.57
CA VAL A 1 14.60 1.91 -1.34
C VAL A 1 15.39 2.39 -0.12
N LYS A 2 16.59 1.81 0.20
CA LYS A 2 17.34 2.17 1.42
C LYS A 2 17.71 3.66 1.52
N SER A 3 18.22 4.28 0.45
CA SER A 3 18.55 5.72 0.42
C SER A 3 17.29 6.59 0.48
N LEU A 4 16.24 6.19 -0.22
CA LEU A 4 14.96 6.88 -0.26
C LEU A 4 14.30 6.94 1.13
N LYS A 5 14.38 5.88 1.92
CA LYS A 5 13.87 5.81 3.29
C LYS A 5 14.33 6.98 4.17
N ASN A 6 15.62 7.30 4.14
CA ASN A 6 16.16 8.41 4.93
C ASN A 6 15.67 9.76 4.41
N LYS A 7 15.58 9.93 3.10
CA LYS A 7 15.04 11.15 2.46
C LYS A 7 13.57 11.36 2.85
N LEU A 8 12.76 10.32 2.78
CA LEU A 8 11.34 10.38 3.17
C LEU A 8 11.18 10.70 4.67
N ASN A 9 12.00 10.09 5.54
CA ASN A 9 11.97 10.42 6.97
C ASN A 9 12.31 11.89 7.27
N ASN A 10 13.28 12.46 6.55
CA ASN A 10 13.63 13.87 6.71
C ASN A 10 12.51 14.81 6.22
N ASN A 11 11.70 14.36 5.27
CA ASN A 11 10.58 15.13 4.74
C ASN A 11 9.28 14.97 5.54
N LEU A 12 9.21 14.05 6.51
CA LEU A 12 8.00 13.82 7.31
C LEU A 12 7.48 15.09 7.99
N THR A 13 8.39 15.96 8.44
CA THR A 13 8.01 17.22 9.13
C THR A 13 7.32 18.25 8.23
N LYS A 14 7.28 18.03 6.91
CA LYS A 14 6.47 18.84 6.00
C LYS A 14 4.97 18.58 6.14
N TYR A 15 4.60 17.39 6.56
CA TYR A 15 3.21 16.91 6.61
C TYR A 15 2.77 16.51 8.01
N PHE A 16 3.72 16.11 8.88
CA PHE A 16 3.46 15.57 10.20
C PHE A 16 4.37 16.21 11.24
N HIS A 17 3.91 16.32 12.47
CA HIS A 17 4.64 17.00 13.55
C HIS A 17 5.97 16.34 13.92
N LYS A 18 6.22 15.09 13.51
CA LYS A 18 7.35 14.32 14.03
C LYS A 18 7.98 13.39 12.99
N LYS A 19 9.29 13.50 12.81
CA LYS A 19 10.08 12.47 12.13
C LYS A 19 10.44 11.32 13.07
N LEU A 20 10.74 10.15 12.53
CA LEU A 20 11.17 9.01 13.32
C LEU A 20 12.67 9.06 13.62
N HIS A 21 13.06 8.61 14.81
CA HIS A 21 14.46 8.36 15.13
C HIS A 21 15.02 7.23 14.24
N LYS A 22 16.30 7.28 13.88
CA LYS A 22 16.96 6.27 13.00
C LYS A 22 16.71 4.82 13.44
N ASN A 23 16.71 4.58 14.76
CA ASN A 23 16.47 3.25 15.32
C ASN A 23 15.03 2.74 15.16
N ASN A 24 14.11 3.63 14.80
CA ASN A 24 12.69 3.31 14.62
C ASN A 24 12.30 3.13 13.14
N LEU A 25 13.24 3.27 12.22
CA LEU A 25 12.98 3.06 10.80
C LEU A 25 12.89 1.56 10.45
N TYR A 26 12.03 1.25 9.50
CA TYR A 26 11.83 -0.12 9.01
C TYR A 26 13.08 -0.73 8.40
N LYS A 27 13.14 -2.07 8.41
CA LYS A 27 14.12 -2.83 7.66
C LYS A 27 13.66 -2.98 6.20
N VAL A 28 14.61 -3.10 5.29
CA VAL A 28 14.32 -3.42 3.88
C VAL A 28 14.92 -4.79 3.58
N LYS A 29 14.08 -5.72 3.13
CA LYS A 29 14.48 -7.05 2.67
C LYS A 29 14.00 -7.29 1.26
N ILE A 30 14.73 -8.11 0.51
CA ILE A 30 14.30 -8.60 -0.78
C ILE A 30 13.52 -9.89 -0.53
N ASP A 31 12.33 -9.97 -1.12
CA ASP A 31 11.54 -11.20 -1.13
C ASP A 31 11.70 -11.88 -2.49
N ASN A 32 12.43 -13.00 -2.50
CA ASN A 32 12.70 -13.79 -3.69
C ASN A 32 11.68 -14.92 -3.89
N LEU A 33 10.83 -15.17 -2.90
CA LEU A 33 9.97 -16.36 -2.86
C LEU A 33 8.51 -16.05 -3.18
N SER A 34 8.10 -14.80 -3.00
CA SER A 34 6.72 -14.38 -3.19
C SER A 34 6.51 -13.80 -4.58
N ASN A 35 5.51 -14.31 -5.29
CA ASN A 35 4.96 -13.66 -6.49
C ASN A 35 4.05 -12.48 -6.12
N SER A 36 3.87 -12.20 -4.82
CA SER A 36 3.15 -11.03 -4.36
C SER A 36 3.97 -9.77 -4.60
N GLY A 37 3.28 -8.66 -4.82
CA GLY A 37 3.91 -7.35 -4.89
C GLY A 37 4.66 -6.98 -3.60
N PRO A 38 5.32 -5.83 -3.56
CA PRO A 38 5.95 -5.33 -2.34
C PRO A 38 4.92 -5.19 -1.21
N TYR A 39 5.34 -5.44 0.03
CA TYR A 39 4.48 -5.34 1.20
C TYR A 39 5.24 -4.97 2.46
N TYR A 40 4.53 -4.36 3.41
CA TYR A 40 5.04 -4.07 4.73
C TYR A 40 4.56 -5.10 5.75
N GLN A 41 5.49 -5.65 6.50
CA GLN A 41 5.19 -6.51 7.64
C GLN A 41 5.43 -5.74 8.94
N VAL A 42 4.38 -5.61 9.72
CA VAL A 42 4.43 -4.97 11.03
C VAL A 42 5.36 -5.75 11.96
N SER A 43 5.99 -5.06 12.88
CA SER A 43 6.78 -5.67 13.94
C SER A 43 5.88 -6.44 14.93
N ASN A 44 6.43 -7.48 15.55
CA ASN A 44 5.71 -8.19 16.61
C ASN A 44 5.52 -7.30 17.87
N MET A 45 4.66 -7.74 18.79
CA MET A 45 4.32 -7.01 20.02
C MET A 45 5.53 -6.62 20.88
N LYS A 46 6.58 -7.45 20.90
CA LYS A 46 7.80 -7.21 21.70
C LYS A 46 8.69 -6.12 21.08
N ASN A 47 8.63 -5.95 19.75
CA ASN A 47 9.45 -4.98 19.04
C ASN A 47 8.60 -3.98 18.27
N LYS A 48 7.91 -3.10 18.98
CA LYS A 48 6.99 -2.07 18.45
C LYS A 48 7.62 -1.07 17.47
N LYS A 49 8.94 -1.09 17.27
CA LYS A 49 9.68 -0.02 16.59
C LYS A 49 10.16 -0.34 15.19
N LYS A 50 10.18 -1.63 14.79
CA LYS A 50 10.85 -2.05 13.55
C LYS A 50 10.01 -3.05 12.77
N GLY A 51 9.23 -2.56 11.83
CA GLY A 51 8.67 -3.41 10.77
C GLY A 51 9.68 -3.68 9.65
N THR A 52 9.25 -4.45 8.68
CA THR A 52 10.06 -4.80 7.50
C THR A 52 9.27 -4.51 6.23
N PHE A 53 9.86 -3.73 5.35
CA PHE A 53 9.38 -3.56 3.98
C PHE A 53 10.04 -4.61 3.09
N TYR A 54 9.24 -5.51 2.56
CA TYR A 54 9.66 -6.52 1.60
C TYR A 54 9.52 -6.00 0.18
N VAL A 55 10.57 -6.09 -0.59
CA VAL A 55 10.66 -5.57 -1.95
C VAL A 55 10.83 -6.74 -2.90
N GLY A 56 9.99 -6.86 -3.92
CA GLY A 56 10.12 -7.85 -4.97
C GLY A 56 11.35 -7.58 -5.86
N THR A 57 11.87 -8.64 -6.49
CA THR A 57 13.04 -8.56 -7.38
C THR A 57 12.78 -7.83 -8.69
N LYS A 58 11.53 -7.78 -9.14
CA LYS A 58 11.09 -7.19 -10.41
C LYS A 58 10.67 -5.72 -10.33
N LEU A 59 10.87 -5.07 -9.17
CA LEU A 59 10.41 -3.72 -8.95
C LEU A 59 11.17 -2.71 -9.82
N ASN A 60 10.44 -1.92 -10.58
CA ASN A 60 10.99 -0.80 -11.34
C ASN A 60 11.45 0.34 -10.40
N LYS A 61 12.50 1.07 -10.79
CA LYS A 61 13.01 2.18 -10.00
C LYS A 61 11.98 3.30 -9.79
N TYR A 62 11.09 3.52 -10.74
CA TYR A 62 10.06 4.57 -10.67
C TYR A 62 8.89 4.16 -9.77
N GLU A 63 8.47 2.89 -9.81
CA GLU A 63 7.50 2.32 -8.87
C GLU A 63 7.99 2.36 -7.42
N THR A 64 9.32 2.26 -7.25
CA THR A 64 9.95 2.27 -5.92
C THR A 64 9.53 3.47 -5.08
N LYS A 65 9.31 4.63 -5.70
CA LYS A 65 8.89 5.84 -4.99
C LYS A 65 7.49 5.68 -4.40
N VAL A 66 6.52 5.36 -5.25
CA VAL A 66 5.11 5.20 -4.86
C VAL A 66 4.98 4.14 -3.77
N LEU A 67 5.59 2.97 -3.99
CA LEU A 67 5.54 1.87 -3.04
C LEU A 67 6.29 2.17 -1.73
N SER A 68 7.35 2.96 -1.76
CA SER A 68 8.02 3.40 -0.53
C SER A 68 7.21 4.42 0.28
N LEU A 69 6.36 5.19 -0.38
CA LEU A 69 5.39 6.07 0.29
C LEU A 69 4.27 5.25 0.92
N HIS A 70 3.76 4.25 0.22
CA HIS A 70 2.68 3.37 0.67
C HIS A 70 3.13 2.46 1.83
N GLU A 71 4.16 1.65 1.61
CA GLU A 71 4.63 0.63 2.57
C GLU A 71 5.52 1.19 3.68
N GLY A 72 6.24 2.27 3.38
CA GLY A 72 7.25 2.83 4.26
C GLY A 72 6.83 4.11 4.97
N LEU A 73 7.32 5.24 4.47
CA LEU A 73 7.14 6.57 5.07
C LEU A 73 6.54 7.53 4.05
N PRO A 74 5.40 8.15 4.38
CA PRO A 74 4.65 8.13 5.65
C PRO A 74 3.61 7.02 5.78
N GLY A 75 3.59 6.01 4.89
CA GLY A 75 2.59 4.96 4.81
C GLY A 75 2.55 3.99 5.99
N HIS A 76 2.36 2.69 5.71
CA HIS A 76 2.09 1.65 6.71
C HIS A 76 3.09 1.61 7.88
N HIS A 77 4.38 1.83 7.62
CA HIS A 77 5.35 1.84 8.71
C HIS A 77 5.11 2.98 9.70
N TYR A 78 4.85 4.20 9.19
CA TYR A 78 4.59 5.36 10.06
C TYR A 78 3.29 5.21 10.82
N GLN A 79 2.22 4.81 10.13
CA GLN A 79 0.91 4.53 10.71
C GLN A 79 1.02 3.54 11.88
N ASN A 80 1.60 2.38 11.62
CA ASN A 80 1.79 1.33 12.63
C ASN A 80 2.68 1.79 13.78
N PHE A 81 3.76 2.52 13.48
CA PHE A 81 4.63 3.06 14.54
C PHE A 81 3.86 4.01 15.46
N ILE A 82 3.09 4.94 14.91
CA ILE A 82 2.31 5.89 15.71
C ILE A 82 1.24 5.15 16.52
N ASN A 83 0.48 4.24 15.91
CA ASN A 83 -0.59 3.48 16.58
C ASN A 83 -0.04 2.63 17.74
N LEU A 84 1.02 1.89 17.52
CA LEU A 84 1.62 1.02 18.54
C LEU A 84 2.24 1.79 19.72
N ASN A 85 2.70 3.02 19.48
CA ASN A 85 3.31 3.87 20.51
C ASN A 85 2.34 4.94 21.08
N ASN A 86 1.08 4.90 20.72
CA ASN A 86 0.05 5.77 21.28
C ASN A 86 -0.56 5.15 22.53
N ASP A 87 -0.16 5.58 23.72
CA ASP A 87 -0.63 5.02 24.99
C ASP A 87 -2.12 5.30 25.25
N LYS A 88 -2.71 6.29 24.56
CA LYS A 88 -4.14 6.61 24.66
C LYS A 88 -5.00 5.71 23.77
N MET A 89 -4.42 5.00 22.80
CA MET A 89 -5.16 4.11 21.91
C MET A 89 -5.44 2.77 22.61
N PRO A 90 -6.71 2.31 22.62
CA PRO A 90 -7.07 1.01 23.17
C PRO A 90 -6.29 -0.13 22.52
N LEU A 91 -5.97 -1.16 23.30
CA LEU A 91 -5.12 -2.25 22.83
C LEU A 91 -5.68 -2.97 21.60
N TYR A 92 -7.01 -3.19 21.58
CA TYR A 92 -7.66 -3.85 20.45
C TYR A 92 -7.51 -3.05 19.14
N MET A 93 -7.56 -1.71 19.19
CA MET A 93 -7.39 -0.86 18.00
C MET A 93 -5.95 -0.83 17.48
N LYS A 94 -4.98 -1.08 18.36
CA LYS A 94 -3.56 -1.14 17.94
C LYS A 94 -3.24 -2.34 17.06
N TYR A 95 -4.03 -3.41 17.19
CA TYR A 95 -3.76 -4.70 16.54
C TYR A 95 -4.90 -5.19 15.65
N ASN A 96 -6.00 -4.49 15.63
CA ASN A 96 -7.21 -4.87 14.91
C ASN A 96 -7.77 -3.67 14.14
N SER A 97 -7.00 -3.16 13.19
CA SER A 97 -7.43 -2.11 12.27
C SER A 97 -8.33 -2.68 11.18
N THR A 98 -9.14 -1.83 10.58
CA THR A 98 -9.86 -2.20 9.35
C THR A 98 -8.93 -2.08 8.13
N ILE A 99 -9.12 -2.95 7.13
CA ILE A 99 -8.33 -2.89 5.90
C ILE A 99 -8.48 -1.52 5.21
N ALA A 100 -9.66 -0.91 5.27
CA ALA A 100 -9.90 0.42 4.71
C ALA A 100 -9.05 1.51 5.41
N TYR A 101 -8.90 1.44 6.72
CA TYR A 101 -8.04 2.36 7.46
C TYR A 101 -6.56 2.19 7.10
N ASP A 102 -6.12 0.95 6.91
CA ASP A 102 -4.72 0.68 6.59
C ASP A 102 -4.41 1.06 5.14
N GLU A 103 -5.15 0.51 4.18
CA GLU A 103 -4.90 0.72 2.76
C GLU A 103 -5.24 2.15 2.29
N GLY A 104 -6.32 2.72 2.82
CA GLY A 104 -6.67 4.12 2.56
C GLY A 104 -5.59 5.08 3.03
N TRP A 105 -4.99 4.84 4.20
CA TRP A 105 -3.82 5.59 4.65
C TRP A 105 -2.64 5.47 3.68
N GLY A 106 -2.36 4.27 3.17
CA GLY A 106 -1.33 4.03 2.17
C GLY A 106 -1.53 4.89 0.92
N LEU A 107 -2.76 4.91 0.37
CA LEU A 107 -3.11 5.71 -0.80
C LEU A 107 -3.02 7.21 -0.52
N TYR A 108 -3.57 7.68 0.60
CA TYR A 108 -3.42 9.06 1.04
C TYR A 108 -1.95 9.49 1.08
N CYS A 109 -1.06 8.63 1.57
CA CYS A 109 0.37 8.90 1.62
C CYS A 109 1.04 8.99 0.24
N GLU A 110 0.57 8.21 -0.75
CA GLU A 110 1.01 8.32 -2.14
C GLU A 110 0.71 9.72 -2.70
N ASN A 111 -0.41 10.33 -2.32
CA ASN A 111 -0.85 11.65 -2.78
C ASN A 111 -0.14 12.84 -2.09
N LEU A 112 0.46 12.63 -0.92
CA LEU A 112 1.18 13.71 -0.23
C LEU A 112 2.48 14.13 -0.91
N TYR A 113 3.05 13.29 -1.78
CA TYR A 113 4.33 13.55 -2.39
C TYR A 113 4.19 14.37 -3.68
N ASP A 114 5.03 15.40 -3.82
CA ASP A 114 5.15 16.18 -5.04
C ASP A 114 6.11 15.48 -6.02
N TYR A 115 5.53 14.75 -6.98
CA TYR A 115 6.27 14.01 -8.01
C TYR A 115 6.84 14.97 -9.05
N LYS A 116 8.15 15.16 -9.06
CA LYS A 116 8.85 16.00 -10.05
C LYS A 116 9.24 15.22 -11.30
N ASP A 117 9.46 13.92 -11.18
CA ASP A 117 9.78 13.02 -12.29
C ASP A 117 8.49 12.51 -12.92
N LEU A 118 8.31 12.74 -14.22
CA LEU A 118 7.12 12.34 -14.96
C LEU A 118 6.91 10.82 -14.96
N CYS A 119 7.99 10.03 -14.95
CA CYS A 119 7.89 8.58 -14.87
C CYS A 119 7.39 8.13 -13.48
N GLU A 120 7.90 8.74 -12.40
CA GLU A 120 7.38 8.47 -11.04
C GLU A 120 5.89 8.83 -10.94
N TYR A 121 5.49 9.97 -11.52
CA TYR A 121 4.10 10.42 -11.54
C TYR A 121 3.20 9.51 -12.37
N TYR A 122 3.69 9.07 -13.53
CA TYR A 122 2.99 8.07 -14.36
C TYR A 122 2.70 6.78 -13.59
N PHE A 123 3.68 6.22 -12.89
CA PHE A 123 3.46 5.03 -12.07
C PHE A 123 2.50 5.28 -10.91
N LYS A 124 2.55 6.47 -10.28
CA LYS A 124 1.55 6.87 -9.27
C LYS A 124 0.13 6.83 -9.85
N LEU A 125 -0.08 7.42 -11.02
CA LEU A 125 -1.40 7.42 -11.69
C LEU A 125 -1.86 6.02 -12.10
N ASN A 126 -0.94 5.17 -12.58
CA ASN A 126 -1.27 3.78 -12.89
C ASN A 126 -1.70 2.99 -11.66
N TYR A 127 -1.02 3.16 -10.55
CA TYR A 127 -1.42 2.52 -9.30
C TYR A 127 -2.77 3.04 -8.81
N ASP A 128 -3.04 4.32 -8.95
CA ASP A 128 -4.32 4.92 -8.59
C ASP A 128 -5.46 4.38 -9.48
N LEU A 129 -5.25 4.36 -10.80
CA LEU A 129 -6.18 3.75 -11.76
C LEU A 129 -6.46 2.29 -11.44
N LEU A 130 -5.43 1.51 -11.11
CA LEU A 130 -5.59 0.11 -10.71
C LEU A 130 -6.53 -0.04 -9.51
N ARG A 131 -6.42 0.83 -8.49
CA ARG A 131 -7.31 0.81 -7.32
C ARG A 131 -8.75 1.20 -7.69
N CYS A 132 -8.93 2.14 -8.61
CA CYS A 132 -10.27 2.47 -9.14
C CYS A 132 -10.88 1.28 -9.90
N ILE A 133 -10.11 0.60 -10.72
CA ILE A 133 -10.53 -0.62 -11.43
C ILE A 133 -10.93 -1.71 -10.45
N ARG A 134 -10.13 -1.93 -9.41
CA ARG A 134 -10.42 -2.90 -8.33
C ARG A 134 -11.73 -2.62 -7.63
N LEU A 135 -12.03 -1.35 -7.37
CA LEU A 135 -13.31 -0.93 -6.77
C LEU A 135 -14.50 -1.39 -7.64
N VAL A 136 -14.41 -1.19 -8.96
CA VAL A 136 -15.48 -1.57 -9.90
C VAL A 136 -15.57 -3.09 -10.06
N LEU A 137 -14.44 -3.79 -10.19
CA LEU A 137 -14.42 -5.24 -10.36
C LEU A 137 -14.98 -5.97 -9.14
N ASP A 138 -14.60 -5.58 -7.94
CA ASP A 138 -15.11 -6.19 -6.71
C ASP A 138 -16.63 -6.05 -6.63
N THR A 139 -17.15 -4.85 -6.85
CA THR A 139 -18.60 -4.58 -6.88
C THR A 139 -19.28 -5.31 -8.04
N GLY A 140 -18.66 -5.32 -9.22
CA GLY A 140 -19.15 -6.04 -10.39
C GLY A 140 -19.35 -7.53 -10.11
N ILE A 141 -18.35 -8.17 -9.55
CA ILE A 141 -18.38 -9.61 -9.22
C ILE A 141 -19.40 -9.92 -8.13
N HIS A 142 -19.32 -9.23 -7.01
CA HIS A 142 -20.02 -9.66 -5.79
C HIS A 142 -21.43 -9.06 -5.64
N TYR A 143 -21.72 -7.96 -6.31
CA TYR A 143 -23.05 -7.33 -6.26
C TYR A 143 -23.81 -7.46 -7.57
N PHE A 144 -23.14 -7.22 -8.72
CA PHE A 144 -23.79 -7.27 -10.03
C PHE A 144 -23.67 -8.63 -10.73
N ALA A 145 -23.07 -9.63 -10.09
CA ALA A 145 -22.89 -10.99 -10.62
C ALA A 145 -22.17 -11.01 -11.99
N TRP A 146 -21.19 -10.15 -12.19
CA TRP A 146 -20.37 -10.13 -13.41
C TRP A 146 -19.69 -11.49 -13.61
N THR A 147 -19.74 -11.94 -14.88
CA THR A 147 -19.00 -13.11 -15.30
C THR A 147 -17.50 -12.82 -15.37
N LYS A 148 -16.70 -13.87 -15.53
CA LYS A 148 -15.27 -13.70 -15.78
C LYS A 148 -15.02 -12.90 -17.05
N GLU A 149 -15.79 -13.13 -18.11
CA GLU A 149 -15.73 -12.43 -19.38
C GLU A 149 -15.99 -10.94 -19.23
N ASP A 150 -16.97 -10.53 -18.43
CA ASP A 150 -17.27 -9.13 -18.12
C ASP A 150 -16.07 -8.47 -17.42
N CYS A 151 -15.48 -9.17 -16.45
CA CYS A 151 -14.30 -8.67 -15.73
C CYS A 151 -13.08 -8.51 -16.64
N LEU A 152 -12.83 -9.50 -17.51
CA LEU A 152 -11.72 -9.46 -18.48
C LEU A 152 -11.90 -8.31 -19.48
N LYS A 153 -13.11 -8.12 -19.99
CA LYS A 153 -13.46 -7.04 -20.92
C LYS A 153 -13.23 -5.67 -20.29
N PHE A 154 -13.80 -5.46 -19.09
CA PHE A 154 -13.65 -4.21 -18.36
C PHE A 154 -12.19 -3.89 -18.05
N HIS A 155 -11.45 -4.84 -17.50
CA HIS A 155 -10.05 -4.63 -17.14
C HIS A 155 -9.18 -4.31 -18.37
N LYS A 156 -9.42 -5.01 -19.49
CA LYS A 156 -8.69 -4.81 -20.74
C LYS A 156 -8.90 -3.43 -21.33
N GLU A 157 -10.08 -2.85 -21.16
CA GLU A 157 -10.42 -1.52 -21.67
C GLU A 157 -9.55 -0.42 -21.04
N TYR A 158 -9.17 -0.56 -19.77
CA TYR A 158 -8.50 0.51 -19.01
C TYR A 158 -7.02 0.28 -18.76
N ILE A 159 -6.59 -0.96 -18.49
CA ILE A 159 -5.22 -1.22 -18.02
C ILE A 159 -4.56 -2.45 -18.65
N GLY A 160 -5.24 -3.15 -19.55
CA GLY A 160 -4.72 -4.33 -20.21
C GLY A 160 -5.29 -5.64 -19.65
N ASN A 161 -4.57 -6.76 -19.82
CA ASN A 161 -5.09 -8.07 -19.46
C ASN A 161 -5.14 -8.28 -17.94
N LEU A 162 -6.25 -8.84 -17.47
CA LEU A 162 -6.39 -9.28 -16.07
C LEU A 162 -5.73 -10.66 -15.93
N GLU A 163 -4.74 -10.73 -15.02
CA GLU A 163 -4.06 -11.98 -14.71
C GLU A 163 -4.99 -12.92 -13.92
N GLU A 164 -4.90 -14.21 -14.20
CA GLU A 164 -5.73 -15.25 -13.56
C GLU A 164 -5.59 -15.27 -12.03
N CYS A 165 -4.39 -15.04 -11.52
CA CYS A 165 -4.15 -14.97 -10.08
C CYS A 165 -4.85 -13.77 -9.44
N GLU A 166 -4.92 -12.63 -10.13
CA GLU A 166 -5.62 -11.44 -9.64
C GLU A 166 -7.13 -11.63 -9.69
N TYR A 167 -7.68 -12.21 -10.75
CA TYR A 167 -9.10 -12.57 -10.82
C TYR A 167 -9.52 -13.50 -9.68
N LYS A 168 -8.74 -14.58 -9.42
CA LYS A 168 -9.00 -15.48 -8.29
C LYS A 168 -8.95 -14.76 -6.94
N ARG A 169 -8.08 -13.77 -6.79
CA ARG A 169 -8.01 -12.96 -5.59
C ARG A 169 -9.30 -12.18 -5.34
N PHE A 170 -9.88 -11.55 -6.36
CA PHE A 170 -11.18 -10.87 -6.25
C PHE A 170 -12.26 -11.82 -5.74
N ILE A 171 -12.40 -13.01 -6.34
CA ILE A 171 -13.40 -13.98 -5.95
C ILE A 171 -13.22 -14.44 -4.50
N ASN A 172 -11.97 -14.66 -4.07
CA ASN A 172 -11.68 -15.23 -2.75
C ASN A 172 -11.71 -14.19 -1.62
N THR A 173 -11.70 -12.89 -1.93
CA THR A 173 -11.64 -11.83 -0.91
C THR A 173 -12.67 -10.71 -1.17
N PRO A 174 -13.98 -11.01 -1.07
CA PRO A 174 -15.03 -10.04 -1.32
C PRO A 174 -14.89 -8.78 -0.46
N GLY A 175 -15.05 -7.60 -1.07
CA GLY A 175 -14.99 -6.32 -0.40
C GLY A 175 -13.58 -5.83 -0.05
N ARG A 176 -12.55 -6.69 -0.15
CA ARG A 176 -11.17 -6.28 0.17
C ARG A 176 -10.67 -5.15 -0.73
N ASP A 177 -10.94 -5.26 -2.02
CA ASP A 177 -10.42 -4.32 -3.00
C ASP A 177 -11.16 -2.97 -3.02
N LEU A 178 -12.33 -2.88 -2.38
CA LEU A 178 -13.00 -1.61 -2.09
C LEU A 178 -12.22 -0.77 -1.07
N SER A 179 -11.52 -1.42 -0.15
CA SER A 179 -10.87 -0.80 1.02
C SER A 179 -9.89 0.29 0.64
N TYR A 180 -9.22 0.17 -0.49
CA TYR A 180 -8.23 1.14 -0.95
C TYR A 180 -8.84 2.52 -1.20
N LYS A 181 -9.77 2.62 -2.13
CA LYS A 181 -10.37 3.90 -2.55
C LYS A 181 -11.46 4.41 -1.60
N ILE A 182 -12.16 3.53 -0.89
CA ILE A 182 -13.13 3.94 0.13
C ILE A 182 -12.40 4.47 1.37
N GLY A 183 -11.24 3.92 1.69
CA GLY A 183 -10.44 4.33 2.85
C GLY A 183 -9.66 5.64 2.64
N GLU A 184 -9.30 5.99 1.40
CA GLU A 184 -8.58 7.21 1.05
C GLU A 184 -9.39 8.47 1.32
#